data_277450167d4bb8de48e367f5e4d4c52b
#
_entry.id   277450167d4bb8de48e367f5e4d4c52b
#
_cell.length_a   1.000
_cell.length_b   1.000
_cell.length_c   1.000
_cell.angle_alpha   90.00
_cell.angle_beta   90.00
_cell.angle_gamma   90.00
#
_symmetry.space_group_name_H-M   'P 1'
#
loop_
_entity.id
_entity.type
_entity.pdbx_description
1 polymer ?
#
loop_
_entity_poly.entity_id
_entity_poly.type
_entity_poly.pdbx_seq_one_letter_code
_entity_poly.pdbx_strand_id
1 'polypeptide(L)'
;MERVMYLKRKAYEALMEWKEKKGHATLEVSGARQVGKTYIVNRFADEQYKKKIYINLLEFSGEIFMERYRELWEEMKAGKKYENPVYELIKRYQPDFENSPNTIIIIDEIQESADIYNRIREFTRTLNCDFIITGSYLGRILNKEFKFSSGDLDVLE
;
A
#
# COMPACT_ATOMS: atom_id res chain seq x y z
N MET A 1 10.50 -19.79 17.85
CA MET A 1 11.50 -18.81 17.42
C MET A 1 12.03 -19.07 16.03
N GLU A 2 12.60 -20.24 15.79
CA GLU A 2 13.14 -20.56 14.48
C GLU A 2 12.11 -20.50 13.37
N ARG A 3 10.90 -20.97 13.63
CA ARG A 3 9.83 -20.95 12.64
C ARG A 3 9.43 -19.51 12.25
N VAL A 4 9.35 -18.63 13.24
CA VAL A 4 9.01 -17.22 12.99
C VAL A 4 10.09 -16.57 12.16
N MET A 5 11.36 -16.82 12.49
CA MET A 5 12.47 -16.25 11.71
C MET A 5 12.50 -16.80 10.29
N TYR A 6 12.19 -18.08 10.13
CA TYR A 6 12.11 -18.69 8.81
C TYR A 6 11.00 -18.03 7.97
N LEU A 7 9.82 -17.84 8.56
CA LEU A 7 8.70 -17.22 7.85
C LEU A 7 9.01 -15.78 7.46
N LYS A 8 9.66 -15.03 8.34
CA LYS A 8 10.04 -13.65 8.04
C LYS A 8 11.04 -13.57 6.90
N ARG A 9 12.01 -14.46 6.90
CA ARG A 9 12.99 -14.51 5.81
C ARG A 9 12.33 -14.86 4.49
N LYS A 10 11.44 -15.84 4.51
CA LYS A 10 10.73 -16.27 3.31
C LYS A 10 9.84 -15.15 2.77
N ALA A 11 9.18 -14.42 3.67
CA ALA A 11 8.37 -13.28 3.29
C ALA A 11 9.22 -12.19 2.65
N TYR A 12 10.38 -11.90 3.22
CA TYR A 12 11.28 -10.91 2.68
C TYR A 12 11.75 -11.30 1.28
N GLU A 13 12.11 -12.57 1.10
CA GLU A 13 12.50 -13.07 -0.21
C GLU A 13 11.39 -12.91 -1.24
N ALA A 14 10.15 -13.17 -0.83
CA ALA A 14 8.99 -12.99 -1.72
C ALA A 14 8.80 -11.52 -2.10
N LEU A 15 9.03 -10.60 -1.15
CA LEU A 15 8.97 -9.18 -1.43
C LEU A 15 10.03 -8.76 -2.45
N MET A 16 11.23 -9.30 -2.30
CA MET A 16 12.31 -9.03 -3.27
C MET A 16 11.96 -9.54 -4.66
N GLU A 17 11.41 -10.75 -4.75
CA GLU A 17 10.99 -11.31 -6.02
C GLU A 17 9.92 -10.46 -6.68
N TRP A 18 8.96 -9.99 -5.88
CA TRP A 18 7.92 -9.10 -6.39
C TRP A 18 8.52 -7.82 -6.97
N LYS A 19 9.43 -7.20 -6.23
CA LYS A 19 10.04 -5.94 -6.64
C LYS A 19 10.81 -6.09 -7.95
N GLU A 20 11.50 -7.22 -8.12
CA GLU A 20 12.31 -7.47 -9.31
C GLU A 20 11.50 -7.93 -10.51
N LYS A 21 10.27 -8.36 -10.30
CA LYS A 21 9.43 -8.83 -11.39
C LYS A 21 9.03 -7.65 -12.28
N LYS A 22 9.34 -7.78 -13.56
CA LYS A 22 9.04 -6.73 -14.53
C LYS A 22 7.53 -6.53 -14.66
N GLY A 23 7.10 -5.28 -14.56
CA GLY A 23 5.68 -4.97 -14.68
C GLY A 23 4.85 -5.38 -13.48
N HIS A 24 5.47 -5.49 -12.32
CA HIS A 24 4.73 -5.87 -11.11
C HIS A 24 3.65 -4.83 -10.76
N ALA A 25 2.54 -5.32 -10.21
CA ALA A 25 1.42 -4.49 -9.79
C ALA A 25 1.53 -4.21 -8.29
N THR A 26 0.52 -3.52 -7.75
CA THR A 26 0.41 -3.36 -6.30
C THR A 26 0.37 -4.73 -5.63
N LEU A 27 1.13 -4.88 -4.58
CA LEU A 27 1.16 -6.13 -3.82
C LEU A 27 0.19 -6.05 -2.65
N GLU A 28 -0.62 -7.07 -2.50
CA GLU A 28 -1.52 -7.21 -1.38
C GLU A 28 -0.95 -8.24 -0.41
N VAL A 29 -0.66 -7.80 0.82
CA VAL A 29 -0.15 -8.68 1.87
C VAL A 29 -1.25 -8.85 2.90
N SER A 30 -1.74 -10.08 3.06
CA SER A 30 -2.81 -10.36 4.01
C SER A 30 -2.35 -11.44 4.97
N GLY A 31 -3.12 -11.66 6.03
CA GLY A 31 -2.83 -12.70 6.99
C GLY A 31 -2.97 -12.25 8.42
N ALA A 32 -2.63 -13.14 9.33
CA ALA A 32 -2.78 -12.89 10.75
C ALA A 32 -1.75 -11.89 11.25
N ARG A 33 -2.19 -11.04 12.18
CA ARG A 33 -1.34 -9.99 12.73
C ARG A 33 -0.11 -10.51 13.45
N GLN A 34 -0.22 -11.68 14.05
CA GLN A 34 0.83 -12.21 14.89
C GLN A 34 2.08 -12.64 14.14
N VAL A 35 2.08 -12.62 12.82
CA VAL A 35 3.28 -12.96 12.06
C VAL A 35 4.14 -11.74 11.68
N GLY A 36 3.74 -10.56 12.15
CA GLY A 36 4.57 -9.37 11.98
C GLY A 36 4.69 -8.84 10.57
N LYS A 37 3.61 -8.96 9.77
CA LYS A 37 3.67 -8.52 8.38
C LYS A 37 3.97 -7.02 8.21
N THR A 38 3.44 -6.19 9.11
CA THR A 38 3.72 -4.76 9.05
C THR A 38 5.21 -4.49 9.25
N TYR A 39 5.81 -5.17 10.21
CA TYR A 39 7.24 -5.03 10.47
C TYR A 39 8.08 -5.42 9.24
N ILE A 40 7.78 -6.57 8.64
CA ILE A 40 8.60 -7.07 7.55
C ILE A 40 8.45 -6.20 6.30
N VAL A 41 7.25 -5.71 6.05
CA VAL A 41 6.99 -4.83 4.91
C VAL A 41 7.72 -3.51 5.09
N ASN A 42 7.67 -2.92 6.28
CA ASN A 42 8.38 -1.67 6.55
C ASN A 42 9.88 -1.83 6.48
N ARG A 43 10.40 -2.93 7.00
CA ARG A 43 11.84 -3.21 6.91
C ARG A 43 12.28 -3.32 5.45
N PHE A 44 11.52 -4.05 4.65
CA PHE A 44 11.79 -4.19 3.23
C PHE A 44 11.80 -2.81 2.55
N ALA A 45 10.80 -1.98 2.85
CA ALA A 45 10.70 -0.66 2.25
C ALA A 45 11.89 0.22 2.64
N ASP A 46 12.26 0.21 3.92
CA ASP A 46 13.37 1.00 4.40
C ASP A 46 14.71 0.60 3.76
N GLU A 47 14.88 -0.69 3.48
CA GLU A 47 16.13 -1.19 2.92
C GLU A 47 16.20 -1.08 1.40
N GLN A 48 15.06 -1.12 0.71
CA GLN A 48 15.05 -1.26 -0.74
C GLN A 48 14.62 -0.01 -1.50
N TYR A 49 14.13 1.01 -0.81
CA TYR A 49 13.64 2.22 -1.47
C TYR A 49 14.29 3.45 -0.87
N LYS A 50 14.42 4.51 -1.66
CA LYS A 50 14.95 5.78 -1.20
C LYS A 50 13.94 6.54 -0.37
N LYS A 51 12.65 6.43 -0.72
CA LYS A 51 11.58 7.10 0.00
C LYS A 51 10.47 6.13 0.31
N LYS A 52 9.98 6.23 1.54
CA LYS A 52 8.86 5.42 1.99
C LYS A 52 7.78 6.35 2.52
N ILE A 53 6.56 6.12 2.05
CA ILE A 53 5.38 6.78 2.59
C ILE A 53 4.55 5.69 3.25
N TYR A 54 4.31 5.85 4.55
CA TYR A 54 3.56 4.86 5.32
C TYR A 54 2.26 5.47 5.84
N ILE A 55 1.15 4.82 5.54
CA ILE A 55 -0.17 5.24 5.95
C ILE A 55 -0.85 4.05 6.63
N ASN A 56 -1.29 4.23 7.87
CA ASN A 56 -2.04 3.19 8.58
C ASN A 56 -3.44 3.72 8.82
N LEU A 57 -4.44 3.10 8.19
CA LEU A 57 -5.80 3.62 8.22
C LEU A 57 -6.47 3.51 9.60
N LEU A 58 -5.88 2.79 10.54
CA LEU A 58 -6.35 2.74 11.93
C LEU A 58 -5.66 3.77 12.82
N GLU A 59 -4.63 4.45 12.30
CA GLU A 59 -3.83 5.38 13.10
C GLU A 59 -3.99 6.81 12.61
N PHE A 60 -3.29 7.71 13.29
CA PHE A 60 -3.35 9.13 12.98
C PHE A 60 -2.94 9.44 11.55
N SER A 61 -1.96 8.73 11.03
CA SER A 61 -1.54 8.91 9.64
C SER A 61 -2.68 8.63 8.66
N GLY A 62 -3.50 7.64 8.97
CA GLY A 62 -4.68 7.34 8.17
C GLY A 62 -5.74 8.42 8.25
N GLU A 63 -5.91 9.00 9.43
CA GLU A 63 -6.86 10.11 9.59
C GLU A 63 -6.46 11.30 8.74
N ILE A 64 -5.17 11.64 8.75
CA ILE A 64 -4.66 12.75 7.95
C ILE A 64 -4.83 12.45 6.47
N PHE A 65 -4.48 11.23 6.05
CA PHE A 65 -4.61 10.84 4.65
C PHE A 65 -6.06 10.93 4.17
N MET A 66 -7.00 10.41 4.97
CA MET A 66 -8.42 10.46 4.62
C MET A 66 -8.95 11.87 4.61
N GLU A 67 -8.43 12.74 5.46
CA GLU A 67 -8.81 14.14 5.45
C GLU A 67 -8.37 14.83 4.17
N ARG A 68 -7.11 14.58 3.72
CA ARG A 68 -6.64 15.10 2.43
C ARG A 68 -7.47 14.55 1.28
N TYR A 69 -7.85 13.29 1.36
CA TYR A 69 -8.68 12.65 0.35
C TYR A 69 -10.05 13.34 0.25
N ARG A 70 -10.70 13.58 1.38
CA ARG A 70 -12.01 14.23 1.39
C ARG A 70 -11.93 15.66 0.87
N GLU A 71 -10.91 16.41 1.26
CA GLU A 71 -10.72 17.77 0.76
C GLU A 71 -10.61 17.80 -0.75
N LEU A 72 -9.79 16.95 -1.30
CA LEU A 72 -9.61 16.87 -2.74
C LEU A 72 -10.90 16.46 -3.45
N TRP A 73 -11.59 15.48 -2.90
CA TRP A 73 -12.84 15.00 -3.45
C TRP A 73 -13.90 16.09 -3.50
N GLU A 74 -14.02 16.87 -2.43
CA GLU A 74 -14.97 17.98 -2.38
C GLU A 74 -14.63 19.07 -3.40
N GLU A 75 -13.36 19.38 -3.55
CA GLU A 75 -12.93 20.34 -4.56
C GLU A 75 -13.30 19.87 -5.97
N MET A 76 -13.10 18.60 -6.25
CA MET A 76 -13.42 18.04 -7.56
C MET A 76 -14.92 18.01 -7.81
N LYS A 77 -15.70 17.70 -6.78
CA LYS A 77 -17.17 17.75 -6.89
C LYS A 77 -17.66 19.18 -7.14
N ALA A 78 -16.94 20.15 -6.63
CA ALA A 78 -17.27 21.56 -6.87
C ALA A 78 -16.81 22.06 -8.25
N GLY A 79 -16.23 21.20 -9.05
CA GLY A 79 -15.86 21.51 -10.43
C GLY A 79 -14.38 21.74 -10.67
N LYS A 80 -13.55 21.68 -9.62
CA LYS A 80 -12.11 21.86 -9.80
C LYS A 80 -11.51 20.64 -10.47
N LYS A 81 -10.63 20.86 -11.44
CA LYS A 81 -10.00 19.77 -12.18
C LYS A 81 -8.51 19.73 -11.91
N TYR A 82 -7.99 18.52 -11.80
CA TYR A 82 -6.57 18.25 -11.61
C TYR A 82 -6.11 17.31 -12.70
N GLU A 83 -4.91 17.56 -13.21
CA GLU A 83 -4.35 16.72 -14.25
C GLU A 83 -4.14 15.29 -13.74
N ASN A 84 -3.67 15.14 -12.51
CA ASN A 84 -3.48 13.84 -11.88
C ASN A 84 -3.95 13.92 -10.43
N PRO A 85 -5.22 13.60 -10.15
CA PRO A 85 -5.76 13.70 -8.80
C PRO A 85 -5.03 12.82 -7.79
N VAL A 86 -4.58 11.65 -8.20
CA VAL A 86 -3.87 10.74 -7.29
C VAL A 86 -2.54 11.34 -6.87
N TYR A 87 -1.81 11.90 -7.82
CA TYR A 87 -0.56 12.60 -7.51
C TYR A 87 -0.82 13.73 -6.53
N GLU A 88 -1.85 14.52 -6.79
CA GLU A 88 -2.22 15.64 -5.92
C GLU A 88 -2.51 15.17 -4.49
N LEU A 89 -3.24 14.08 -4.35
CA LEU A 89 -3.56 13.51 -3.05
C LEU A 89 -2.30 13.14 -2.27
N ILE A 90 -1.43 12.39 -2.91
CA ILE A 90 -0.21 11.93 -2.24
C ILE A 90 0.69 13.11 -1.90
N LYS A 91 0.77 14.08 -2.79
CA LYS A 91 1.59 15.29 -2.57
C LYS A 91 1.06 16.10 -1.39
N ARG A 92 -0.25 16.20 -1.23
CA ARG A 92 -0.84 16.90 -0.08
C ARG A 92 -0.55 16.17 1.21
N TYR A 93 -0.58 14.85 1.18
CA TYR A 93 -0.27 14.06 2.37
C TYR A 93 1.22 14.15 2.70
N GLN A 94 2.07 14.07 1.69
CA GLN A 94 3.52 14.03 1.87
C GLN A 94 4.16 15.03 0.89
N PRO A 95 4.41 16.29 1.32
CA PRO A 95 4.88 17.32 0.39
C PRO A 95 6.19 17.02 -0.34
N ASP A 96 7.05 16.19 0.22
CA ASP A 96 8.29 15.81 -0.44
C ASP A 96 8.18 14.54 -1.30
N PHE A 97 6.95 14.15 -1.63
CA PHE A 97 6.69 12.98 -2.45
C PHE A 97 7.37 13.09 -3.82
N GLU A 98 8.06 12.04 -4.21
CA GLU A 98 8.65 11.89 -5.53
C GLU A 98 7.99 10.72 -6.24
N ASN A 99 7.38 10.98 -7.37
CA ASN A 99 6.70 9.94 -8.15
C ASN A 99 7.71 9.19 -9.02
N SER A 100 8.37 8.21 -8.41
CA SER A 100 9.41 7.45 -9.09
C SER A 100 9.46 6.02 -8.58
N PRO A 101 10.11 5.10 -9.32
CA PRO A 101 10.26 3.71 -8.86
C PRO A 101 11.09 3.57 -7.58
N ASN A 102 11.78 4.62 -7.15
CA ASN A 102 12.55 4.60 -5.91
C ASN A 102 11.70 4.93 -4.68
N THR A 103 10.42 5.18 -4.87
CA THR A 103 9.47 5.49 -3.81
C THR A 103 8.50 4.33 -3.64
N ILE A 104 8.21 3.98 -2.39
CA ILE A 104 7.17 3.00 -2.09
C ILE A 104 6.13 3.62 -1.18
N ILE A 105 4.87 3.33 -1.45
CA ILE A 105 3.75 3.75 -0.62
C ILE A 105 3.14 2.50 0.00
N ILE A 106 3.05 2.49 1.31
CA ILE A 106 2.45 1.38 2.07
C ILE A 106 1.17 1.89 2.70
N ILE A 107 0.06 1.21 2.40
CA ILE A 107 -1.21 1.50 3.05
C ILE A 107 -1.58 0.29 3.90
N ASP A 108 -1.45 0.46 5.21
CA ASP A 108 -1.69 -0.60 6.18
C ASP A 108 -3.13 -0.52 6.67
N GLU A 109 -3.69 -1.64 7.08
CA GLU A 109 -5.06 -1.78 7.55
C GLU A 109 -6.06 -1.29 6.51
N ILE A 110 -5.84 -1.70 5.27
CA ILE A 110 -6.61 -1.23 4.11
C ILE A 110 -8.09 -1.59 4.22
N GLN A 111 -8.44 -2.62 5.00
CA GLN A 111 -9.84 -3.02 5.17
C GLN A 111 -10.69 -1.94 5.85
N GLU A 112 -10.03 -0.94 6.47
CA GLU A 112 -10.75 0.16 7.11
C GLU A 112 -11.37 1.13 6.12
N SER A 113 -10.99 1.05 4.85
CA SER A 113 -11.59 1.90 3.81
C SER A 113 -11.80 1.12 2.53
N ALA A 114 -13.04 0.67 2.31
CA ALA A 114 -13.40 0.04 1.05
C ALA A 114 -13.21 1.00 -0.13
N ASP A 115 -13.45 2.28 0.11
CA ASP A 115 -13.30 3.30 -0.92
C ASP A 115 -11.86 3.38 -1.42
N ILE A 116 -10.90 3.45 -0.51
CA ILE A 116 -9.48 3.49 -0.91
C ILE A 116 -9.07 2.16 -1.55
N TYR A 117 -9.51 1.04 -0.98
CA TYR A 117 -9.21 -0.27 -1.58
C TYR A 117 -9.69 -0.34 -3.03
N ASN A 118 -10.91 0.13 -3.28
CA ASN A 118 -11.48 0.09 -4.61
C ASN A 118 -10.78 1.00 -5.60
N ARG A 119 -10.05 2.00 -5.11
CA ARG A 119 -9.32 2.94 -5.96
C ARG A 119 -7.85 2.61 -6.11
N ILE A 120 -7.38 1.54 -5.46
CA ILE A 120 -5.95 1.24 -5.48
C ILE A 120 -5.43 0.93 -6.89
N ARG A 121 -6.28 0.38 -7.73
CA ARG A 121 -5.92 0.12 -9.12
C ARG A 121 -5.62 1.42 -9.87
N GLU A 122 -6.44 2.44 -9.63
CA GLU A 122 -6.23 3.76 -10.21
C GLU A 122 -4.93 4.37 -9.70
N PHE A 123 -4.66 4.24 -8.39
CA PHE A 123 -3.42 4.73 -7.80
C PHE A 123 -2.21 4.09 -8.50
N THR A 124 -2.25 2.78 -8.64
CA THR A 124 -1.16 2.04 -9.26
C THR A 124 -0.93 2.44 -10.71
N ARG A 125 -2.01 2.69 -11.44
CA ARG A 125 -1.90 3.04 -12.86
C ARG A 125 -1.41 4.46 -13.10
N THR A 126 -1.69 5.38 -12.19
CA THR A 126 -1.42 6.79 -12.42
C THR A 126 -0.11 7.26 -11.82
N LEU A 127 0.53 6.45 -11.00
CA LEU A 127 1.81 6.79 -10.39
C LEU A 127 2.90 5.82 -10.83
N ASN A 128 4.13 6.29 -10.76
CA ASN A 128 5.30 5.49 -11.14
C ASN A 128 6.02 4.88 -9.95
N CYS A 129 5.45 4.99 -8.76
CA CYS A 129 6.02 4.41 -7.55
C CYS A 129 5.39 3.05 -7.27
N ASP A 130 5.98 2.32 -6.36
CA ASP A 130 5.47 1.02 -5.96
C ASP A 130 4.47 1.17 -4.82
N PHE A 131 3.52 0.24 -4.75
CA PHE A 131 2.51 0.20 -3.70
C PHE A 131 2.45 -1.17 -3.07
N ILE A 132 2.34 -1.18 -1.73
CA ILE A 132 1.99 -2.39 -0.97
C ILE A 132 0.79 -2.03 -0.11
N ILE A 133 -0.24 -2.86 -0.15
CA ILE A 133 -1.37 -2.72 0.76
C ILE A 133 -1.39 -3.92 1.69
N THR A 134 -1.69 -3.69 2.95
CA THR A 134 -1.74 -4.74 3.95
C THR A 134 -3.07 -4.69 4.68
N GLY A 135 -3.48 -5.81 5.22
CA GLY A 135 -4.69 -5.87 6.01
C GLY A 135 -5.05 -7.28 6.40
N SER A 136 -6.05 -7.40 7.25
CA SER A 136 -6.56 -8.67 7.70
C SER A 136 -7.83 -9.01 6.93
N TYR A 137 -8.00 -10.29 6.56
CA TYR A 137 -9.23 -10.78 5.94
C TYR A 137 -9.60 -10.10 4.63
N LEU A 138 -8.61 -9.63 3.86
CA LEU A 138 -8.90 -8.86 2.65
C LEU A 138 -9.84 -9.55 1.69
N GLY A 139 -9.65 -10.73 1.28
CA GLY A 139 -10.53 -11.39 0.32
C GLY A 139 -11.92 -11.71 0.84
N ARG A 140 -12.17 -11.54 2.14
CA ARG A 140 -13.46 -11.85 2.76
C ARG A 140 -14.36 -10.64 2.90
N ILE A 141 -13.75 -9.49 3.13
CA ILE A 141 -14.47 -8.25 3.43
C ILE A 141 -14.62 -7.39 2.19
N LEU A 142 -13.58 -7.34 1.37
CA LEU A 142 -13.53 -6.47 0.23
C LEU A 142 -13.62 -7.25 -1.08
N ASN A 143 -13.84 -6.52 -2.17
CA ASN A 143 -14.03 -7.12 -3.48
C ASN A 143 -12.77 -7.84 -3.94
N LYS A 144 -12.90 -9.13 -4.28
CA LYS A 144 -11.79 -9.95 -4.74
C LYS A 144 -11.18 -9.50 -6.05
N GLU A 145 -11.88 -8.67 -6.81
CA GLU A 145 -11.35 -8.14 -8.06
C GLU A 145 -10.07 -7.34 -7.87
N PHE A 146 -9.83 -6.87 -6.65
CA PHE A 146 -8.63 -6.10 -6.36
C PHE A 146 -7.49 -6.92 -5.80
N LYS A 147 -7.59 -8.24 -5.89
CA LYS A 147 -6.46 -9.09 -5.59
C LYS A 147 -5.50 -9.06 -6.78
N PHE A 148 -4.26 -8.85 -6.49
CA PHE A 148 -3.21 -8.84 -7.48
C PHE A 148 -2.42 -10.14 -7.36
N SER A 149 -1.20 -10.18 -7.78
CA SER A 149 -0.37 -11.38 -7.69
C SER A 149 0.16 -11.57 -6.26
N SER A 150 -0.70 -11.39 -5.31
CA SER A 150 -0.35 -11.34 -3.90
C SER A 150 -0.38 -12.69 -3.21
N GLY A 151 -0.84 -13.72 -3.90
CA GLY A 151 -0.93 -15.04 -3.30
C GLY A 151 0.40 -15.53 -2.75
N ASP A 152 1.48 -15.05 -3.33
CA ASP A 152 2.81 -15.44 -2.90
C ASP A 152 3.13 -15.05 -1.47
N LEU A 153 2.46 -14.00 -0.96
CA LEU A 153 2.71 -13.54 0.39
C LEU A 153 1.67 -13.99 1.40
N ASP A 154 0.69 -14.79 0.98
CA ASP A 154 -0.26 -15.39 1.91
C ASP A 154 0.43 -16.34 2.87
N VAL A 155 1.65 -16.74 2.54
CA VAL A 155 2.47 -17.59 3.41
C VAL A 155 2.82 -16.93 4.74
N LEU A 156 2.56 -15.65 4.88
CA LEU A 156 2.77 -14.95 6.14
C LEU A 156 1.80 -15.38 7.23
N GLU A 157 0.76 -16.06 6.86
CA GLU A 157 -0.16 -16.64 7.85
C GLU A 157 0.53 -17.76 8.64
#